data_dc17006075e8add69dbe1fd0acc48a36
#
_entry.id   dc17006075e8add69dbe1fd0acc48a36
#
_cell.length_a   1.000
_cell.length_b   1.000
_cell.length_c   1.000
_cell.angle_alpha   90.00
_cell.angle_beta   90.00
_cell.angle_gamma   90.00
#
_symmetry.space_group_name_H-M   'P 1'
#
loop_
_entity.id
_entity.type
_entity.pdbx_description
1 polymer ?
#
loop_
_entity_poly.entity_id
_entity_poly.type
_entity_poly.pdbx_seq_one_letter_code
_entity_poly.pdbx_strand_id
1 'polypeptide(L)'
;MNPHDTIPIVPAPRHDAMPDVRALVAYLEQDPQPMIVVDPDYRILAANDAYRRQFGVAGVEHVGRHCFQVSHHYDVPCDQAGEHCPMKQALESRGLNRVLHIHHTPRGPEHVDVELRPIFDADGNVIAYVERLTTVRSASAQPSAEGLVGGADAFNAALGALQRVAPSMLPVLLLGESGTGKELFARALHEASDRAMGPFVVVDCSGIAETLFESELFGYEKGAFTGANQRKPGLVETAQGGTLFLDEIGDVPLPMQVKLLRLIESGTFRRVGGVEALRADFRLVAATHKPLREMIDDGRFRQDLYYRINAFPIPLPALRERRGDVALLAESILRRIANARASAGDAGARPFVLTERALVCLDAYAWPGNIRELRNVLERACLFADDGTIRIEHLPAELVVASAVRQEGAGDARGVSDAELVRIARTFDGTRKALAEQVGMSERTLYRRMKALGLGTREV
;
A
#
# COMPACT_ATOMS: atom_id res chain seq x y z
N MET A 1 19.90 -9.81 -48.90
CA MET A 1 18.96 -8.72 -48.86
C MET A 1 17.70 -9.15 -49.63
N ASN A 2 16.67 -9.55 -48.91
CA ASN A 2 15.32 -9.72 -49.48
C ASN A 2 14.35 -8.92 -48.62
N PRO A 3 13.69 -7.91 -49.17
CA PRO A 3 12.69 -7.11 -48.44
C PRO A 3 11.33 -7.66 -48.75
N HIS A 4 10.76 -8.55 -47.96
CA HIS A 4 9.30 -8.87 -47.95
C HIS A 4 9.05 -9.99 -46.89
N ASP A 5 9.25 -9.70 -45.60
CA ASP A 5 8.51 -10.40 -44.57
C ASP A 5 7.44 -9.48 -44.02
N THR A 6 6.33 -9.48 -44.76
CA THR A 6 5.08 -8.86 -44.32
C THR A 6 4.46 -9.79 -43.28
N ILE A 7 4.47 -9.38 -42.03
CA ILE A 7 3.69 -10.02 -40.96
C ILE A 7 2.22 -9.97 -41.39
N PRO A 8 1.48 -11.11 -41.44
CA PRO A 8 0.08 -11.09 -41.81
C PRO A 8 -0.71 -10.29 -40.78
N ILE A 9 -1.30 -9.20 -41.21
CA ILE A 9 -2.32 -8.46 -40.45
C ILE A 9 -3.53 -9.38 -40.38
N VAL A 10 -3.72 -10.03 -39.19
CA VAL A 10 -4.97 -10.73 -38.89
C VAL A 10 -6.07 -9.67 -38.85
N PRO A 11 -7.12 -9.76 -39.69
CA PRO A 11 -8.19 -8.79 -39.68
C PRO A 11 -8.86 -8.82 -38.30
N ALA A 12 -9.05 -7.62 -37.71
CA ALA A 12 -9.81 -7.47 -36.47
C ALA A 12 -11.21 -8.10 -36.66
N PRO A 13 -11.71 -8.84 -35.66
CA PRO A 13 -13.04 -9.44 -35.72
C PRO A 13 -14.07 -8.32 -35.95
N ARG A 14 -14.95 -8.52 -36.92
CA ARG A 14 -15.98 -7.55 -37.27
C ARG A 14 -16.87 -7.28 -36.08
N HIS A 15 -16.94 -6.02 -35.68
CA HIS A 15 -17.80 -5.47 -34.60
C HIS A 15 -19.31 -5.73 -34.73
N ASP A 16 -19.76 -6.39 -35.80
CA ASP A 16 -21.17 -6.56 -36.12
C ASP A 16 -21.89 -7.72 -35.39
N ALA A 17 -21.19 -8.50 -34.56
CA ALA A 17 -21.75 -9.72 -33.97
C ALA A 17 -22.32 -9.57 -32.54
N MET A 18 -22.22 -8.41 -31.88
CA MET A 18 -22.74 -8.20 -30.53
C MET A 18 -23.49 -6.87 -30.39
N PRO A 19 -24.80 -6.82 -30.66
CA PRO A 19 -25.62 -5.62 -30.42
C PRO A 19 -25.60 -5.16 -28.94
N ASP A 20 -25.38 -6.08 -28.00
CA ASP A 20 -25.35 -5.79 -26.56
C ASP A 20 -24.09 -5.01 -26.13
N VAL A 21 -22.95 -5.16 -26.80
CA VAL A 21 -21.72 -4.46 -26.47
C VAL A 21 -21.83 -2.96 -26.74
N ARG A 22 -22.54 -2.53 -27.76
CA ARG A 22 -22.72 -1.09 -28.07
C ARG A 22 -23.54 -0.36 -27.00
N ALA A 23 -24.59 -1.01 -26.51
CA ALA A 23 -25.40 -0.45 -25.42
C ALA A 23 -24.57 -0.37 -24.11
N LEU A 24 -23.75 -1.37 -23.83
CA LEU A 24 -22.84 -1.37 -22.70
C LEU A 24 -21.78 -0.26 -22.83
N VAL A 25 -21.17 -0.07 -23.99
CA VAL A 25 -20.21 1.00 -24.23
C VAL A 25 -20.83 2.37 -24.01
N ALA A 26 -22.04 2.61 -24.53
CA ALA A 26 -22.76 3.86 -24.31
C ALA A 26 -23.10 4.12 -22.84
N TYR A 27 -23.36 3.08 -22.08
CA TYR A 27 -23.54 3.17 -20.63
C TYR A 27 -22.21 3.51 -19.93
N LEU A 28 -21.11 2.85 -20.27
CA LEU A 28 -19.79 3.07 -19.68
C LEU A 28 -19.28 4.49 -19.92
N GLU A 29 -19.60 5.11 -21.08
CA GLU A 29 -19.18 6.49 -21.38
C GLU A 29 -19.80 7.54 -20.43
N GLN A 30 -20.88 7.20 -19.72
CA GLN A 30 -21.51 8.10 -18.76
C GLN A 30 -20.82 8.04 -17.37
N ASP A 31 -20.01 7.02 -17.09
CA ASP A 31 -19.30 6.92 -15.82
C ASP A 31 -18.02 7.78 -15.84
N PRO A 32 -17.84 8.69 -14.85
CA PRO A 32 -16.64 9.51 -14.75
C PRO A 32 -15.38 8.73 -14.37
N GLN A 33 -15.53 7.50 -13.87
CA GLN A 33 -14.39 6.64 -13.52
C GLN A 33 -13.86 5.90 -14.77
N PRO A 34 -12.55 5.64 -14.85
CA PRO A 34 -11.99 4.80 -15.90
C PRO A 34 -12.59 3.40 -15.88
N MET A 35 -13.13 2.97 -17.02
CA MET A 35 -13.74 1.65 -17.18
C MET A 35 -13.35 1.01 -18.50
N ILE A 36 -13.16 -0.32 -18.49
CA ILE A 36 -12.98 -1.15 -19.66
C ILE A 36 -13.89 -2.37 -19.63
N VAL A 37 -14.17 -2.91 -20.80
CA VAL A 37 -14.75 -4.23 -21.00
C VAL A 37 -13.66 -5.15 -21.55
N VAL A 38 -13.48 -6.30 -20.94
CA VAL A 38 -12.45 -7.28 -21.32
C VAL A 38 -13.13 -8.61 -21.61
N ASP A 39 -12.71 -9.31 -22.67
CA ASP A 39 -13.18 -10.67 -22.96
C ASP A 39 -12.45 -11.72 -22.07
N PRO A 40 -12.92 -12.99 -22.06
CA PRO A 40 -12.24 -14.06 -21.33
C PRO A 40 -10.78 -14.31 -21.74
N ASP A 41 -10.36 -13.86 -22.92
CA ASP A 41 -9.01 -13.96 -23.46
C ASP A 41 -8.17 -12.70 -23.15
N TYR A 42 -8.59 -11.89 -22.15
CA TYR A 42 -7.90 -10.66 -21.69
C TYR A 42 -7.88 -9.51 -22.71
N ARG A 43 -8.65 -9.57 -23.82
CA ARG A 43 -8.67 -8.49 -24.82
C ARG A 43 -9.64 -7.40 -24.41
N ILE A 44 -9.22 -6.16 -24.51
CA ILE A 44 -10.06 -4.99 -24.29
C ILE A 44 -11.05 -4.87 -25.44
N LEU A 45 -12.33 -5.07 -25.16
CA LEU A 45 -13.44 -4.93 -26.12
C LEU A 45 -13.91 -3.48 -26.23
N ALA A 46 -13.87 -2.74 -25.12
CA ALA A 46 -14.28 -1.34 -25.04
C ALA A 46 -13.56 -0.62 -23.90
N ALA A 47 -13.42 0.69 -24.03
CA ALA A 47 -12.87 1.58 -23.00
C ALA A 47 -13.60 2.91 -23.04
N ASN A 48 -13.96 3.48 -21.89
CA ASN A 48 -14.58 4.79 -21.82
C ASN A 48 -13.55 5.94 -21.95
N ASP A 49 -14.03 7.17 -22.12
CA ASP A 49 -13.17 8.35 -22.23
C ASP A 49 -12.29 8.59 -21.01
N ALA A 50 -12.76 8.26 -19.81
CA ALA A 50 -11.99 8.38 -18.59
C ALA A 50 -10.77 7.44 -18.60
N TYR A 51 -10.94 6.19 -19.07
CA TYR A 51 -9.85 5.24 -19.24
C TYR A 51 -8.84 5.73 -20.28
N ARG A 52 -9.32 6.20 -21.44
CA ARG A 52 -8.46 6.75 -22.50
C ARG A 52 -7.62 7.92 -22.01
N ARG A 53 -8.18 8.78 -21.16
CA ARG A 53 -7.44 9.90 -20.55
C ARG A 53 -6.39 9.44 -19.53
N GLN A 54 -6.68 8.40 -18.76
CA GLN A 54 -5.76 7.90 -17.71
C GLN A 54 -4.57 7.14 -18.29
N PHE A 55 -4.81 6.29 -19.29
CA PHE A 55 -3.80 5.48 -19.96
C PHE A 55 -3.38 6.03 -21.31
N GLY A 56 -3.98 7.13 -21.73
CA GLY A 56 -3.91 7.66 -23.09
C GLY A 56 -2.51 8.09 -23.49
N VAL A 57 -1.92 7.26 -24.32
CA VAL A 57 -0.96 7.75 -25.32
C VAL A 57 -1.80 8.23 -26.48
N ALA A 58 -1.79 9.53 -26.78
CA ALA A 58 -2.56 10.10 -27.87
C ALA A 58 -2.29 9.31 -29.17
N GLY A 59 -3.36 8.77 -29.79
CA GLY A 59 -3.27 8.00 -31.03
C GLY A 59 -3.06 6.50 -30.89
N VAL A 60 -3.06 5.92 -29.68
CA VAL A 60 -2.98 4.47 -29.47
C VAL A 60 -4.38 3.93 -29.17
N GLU A 61 -4.91 3.09 -30.04
CA GLU A 61 -6.12 2.31 -29.77
C GLU A 61 -5.84 1.25 -28.70
N HIS A 62 -6.64 1.21 -27.66
CA HIS A 62 -6.55 0.22 -26.59
C HIS A 62 -7.40 -1.02 -26.90
N VAL A 63 -8.46 -0.84 -27.68
CA VAL A 63 -9.39 -1.90 -28.10
C VAL A 63 -8.65 -2.94 -28.94
N GLY A 64 -8.88 -4.22 -28.61
CA GLY A 64 -8.23 -5.36 -29.27
C GLY A 64 -6.86 -5.73 -28.67
N ARG A 65 -6.27 -4.89 -27.81
CA ARG A 65 -5.03 -5.22 -27.05
C ARG A 65 -5.37 -5.95 -25.76
N HIS A 66 -4.41 -6.67 -25.21
CA HIS A 66 -4.59 -7.34 -23.92
C HIS A 66 -4.46 -6.34 -22.77
N CYS A 67 -5.33 -6.46 -21.75
CA CYS A 67 -5.35 -5.57 -20.59
C CYS A 67 -3.99 -5.57 -19.86
N PHE A 68 -3.35 -6.72 -19.69
CA PHE A 68 -2.04 -6.84 -19.05
C PHE A 68 -0.91 -6.14 -19.81
N GLN A 69 -1.01 -6.02 -21.14
CA GLN A 69 -0.04 -5.26 -21.95
C GLN A 69 -0.22 -3.75 -21.78
N VAL A 70 -1.45 -3.29 -21.67
CA VAL A 70 -1.77 -1.87 -21.54
C VAL A 70 -1.51 -1.38 -20.11
N SER A 71 -2.00 -2.10 -19.12
CA SER A 71 -1.97 -1.66 -17.72
C SER A 71 -0.67 -1.97 -17.00
N HIS A 72 -0.03 -3.12 -17.31
CA HIS A 72 1.16 -3.60 -16.59
C HIS A 72 2.42 -3.68 -17.44
N HIS A 73 2.31 -3.50 -18.76
CA HIS A 73 3.40 -3.71 -19.73
C HIS A 73 3.97 -5.15 -19.64
N TYR A 74 3.11 -6.15 -19.37
CA TYR A 74 3.48 -7.57 -19.35
C TYR A 74 3.22 -8.21 -20.70
N ASP A 75 4.00 -9.27 -20.99
CA ASP A 75 3.82 -10.08 -22.19
C ASP A 75 2.90 -11.29 -21.94
N VAL A 76 2.54 -11.55 -20.68
CA VAL A 76 1.68 -12.64 -20.21
C VAL A 76 0.65 -12.09 -19.23
N PRO A 77 -0.48 -12.80 -19.00
CA PRO A 77 -1.47 -12.41 -17.98
C PRO A 77 -0.87 -12.20 -16.59
N CYS A 78 -1.49 -11.34 -15.79
CA CYS A 78 -0.99 -10.90 -14.48
C CYS A 78 -0.71 -12.07 -13.53
N ASP A 79 -1.56 -13.10 -13.53
CA ASP A 79 -1.40 -14.31 -12.71
C ASP A 79 -0.21 -15.17 -13.14
N GLN A 80 0.18 -15.12 -14.41
CA GLN A 80 1.39 -15.77 -14.91
C GLN A 80 2.65 -14.91 -14.71
N ALA A 81 2.48 -13.60 -14.50
CA ALA A 81 3.57 -12.67 -14.15
C ALA A 81 3.82 -12.60 -12.64
N GLY A 82 3.09 -13.36 -11.82
CA GLY A 82 3.24 -13.41 -10.36
C GLY A 82 2.38 -12.41 -9.61
N GLU A 83 1.33 -11.86 -10.25
CA GLU A 83 0.35 -10.98 -9.60
C GLU A 83 -1.03 -11.64 -9.52
N HIS A 84 -1.91 -11.09 -8.70
CA HIS A 84 -3.29 -11.58 -8.60
C HIS A 84 -4.14 -11.01 -9.74
N CYS A 85 -4.64 -11.86 -10.63
CA CYS A 85 -5.58 -11.43 -11.67
C CYS A 85 -7.03 -11.48 -11.15
N PRO A 86 -7.77 -10.36 -11.19
CA PRO A 86 -9.16 -10.33 -10.71
C PRO A 86 -10.11 -11.18 -11.56
N MET A 87 -9.80 -11.39 -12.85
CA MET A 87 -10.64 -12.19 -13.77
C MET A 87 -10.76 -13.65 -13.32
N LYS A 88 -9.64 -14.26 -12.94
CA LYS A 88 -9.63 -15.65 -12.48
C LYS A 88 -10.49 -15.86 -11.22
N GLN A 89 -10.34 -14.97 -10.24
CA GLN A 89 -11.13 -15.02 -9.02
C GLN A 89 -12.60 -14.71 -9.25
N ALA A 90 -12.92 -13.77 -10.16
CA ALA A 90 -14.28 -13.45 -10.53
C ALA A 90 -14.96 -14.61 -11.26
N LEU A 91 -14.23 -15.39 -12.07
CA LEU A 91 -14.73 -16.59 -12.71
C LEU A 91 -15.07 -17.68 -11.66
N GLU A 92 -14.18 -17.91 -10.72
CA GLU A 92 -14.38 -18.93 -9.65
C GLU A 92 -15.53 -18.55 -8.71
N SER A 93 -15.61 -17.28 -8.28
CA SER A 93 -16.65 -16.78 -7.38
C SER A 93 -17.98 -16.48 -8.09
N ARG A 94 -18.01 -16.41 -9.42
CA ARG A 94 -19.12 -15.96 -10.26
C ARG A 94 -19.66 -14.58 -9.84
N GLY A 95 -18.80 -13.73 -9.29
CA GLY A 95 -19.22 -12.47 -8.69
C GLY A 95 -18.17 -11.37 -8.79
N LEU A 96 -18.47 -10.28 -8.10
CA LEU A 96 -17.57 -9.14 -7.97
C LEU A 96 -16.24 -9.57 -7.37
N ASN A 97 -15.15 -9.19 -8.01
CA ASN A 97 -13.82 -9.27 -7.44
C ASN A 97 -13.15 -7.89 -7.39
N ARG A 98 -12.29 -7.68 -6.41
CA ARG A 98 -11.59 -6.42 -6.21
C ARG A 98 -10.14 -6.67 -5.80
N VAL A 99 -9.21 -6.04 -6.51
CA VAL A 99 -7.77 -6.21 -6.29
C VAL A 99 -7.06 -4.87 -6.45
N LEU A 100 -6.02 -4.65 -5.65
CA LEU A 100 -5.14 -3.50 -5.81
C LEU A 100 -3.98 -3.89 -6.72
N HIS A 101 -3.81 -3.15 -7.82
CA HIS A 101 -2.70 -3.31 -8.77
C HIS A 101 -1.83 -2.05 -8.83
N ILE A 102 -0.62 -2.20 -9.36
CA ILE A 102 0.19 -1.08 -9.83
C ILE A 102 0.07 -1.04 -11.35
N HIS A 103 -0.63 -0.02 -11.88
CA HIS A 103 -0.75 0.21 -13.30
C HIS A 103 0.28 1.23 -13.79
N HIS A 104 0.86 0.98 -14.96
CA HIS A 104 1.77 1.90 -15.62
C HIS A 104 0.96 2.92 -16.44
N THR A 105 0.97 4.16 -15.99
CA THR A 105 0.31 5.28 -16.67
C THR A 105 1.35 6.19 -17.34
N PRO A 106 0.97 7.13 -18.21
CA PRO A 106 1.90 8.15 -18.74
C PRO A 106 2.58 8.99 -17.66
N ARG A 107 2.02 9.04 -16.44
CA ARG A 107 2.59 9.70 -15.27
C ARG A 107 3.54 8.80 -14.48
N GLY A 108 3.67 7.53 -14.86
CA GLY A 108 4.44 6.49 -14.20
C GLY A 108 3.57 5.45 -13.47
N PRO A 109 4.16 4.55 -12.65
CA PRO A 109 3.41 3.54 -11.93
C PRO A 109 2.52 4.16 -10.83
N GLU A 110 1.22 3.81 -10.85
CA GLU A 110 0.20 4.27 -9.90
C GLU A 110 -0.51 3.08 -9.26
N HIS A 111 -0.84 3.20 -7.97
CA HIS A 111 -1.73 2.23 -7.31
C HIS A 111 -3.16 2.43 -7.82
N VAL A 112 -3.76 1.37 -8.32
CA VAL A 112 -5.11 1.35 -8.87
C VAL A 112 -5.90 0.22 -8.22
N ASP A 113 -7.01 0.59 -7.62
CA ASP A 113 -8.02 -0.33 -7.12
C ASP A 113 -8.91 -0.75 -8.28
N VAL A 114 -8.85 -2.02 -8.62
CA VAL A 114 -9.55 -2.64 -9.75
C VAL A 114 -10.75 -3.40 -9.22
N GLU A 115 -11.94 -2.92 -9.56
CA GLU A 115 -13.20 -3.64 -9.32
C GLU A 115 -13.64 -4.30 -10.62
N LEU A 116 -13.79 -5.62 -10.62
CA LEU A 116 -14.14 -6.41 -11.79
C LEU A 116 -15.44 -7.19 -11.58
N ARG A 117 -16.34 -7.12 -12.55
CA ARG A 117 -17.63 -7.82 -12.57
C ARG A 117 -17.76 -8.68 -13.83
N PRO A 118 -18.06 -9.98 -13.70
CA PRO A 118 -18.35 -10.83 -14.84
C PRO A 118 -19.73 -10.50 -15.42
N ILE A 119 -19.84 -10.61 -16.75
CA ILE A 119 -21.09 -10.55 -17.51
C ILE A 119 -21.38 -11.97 -18.01
N PHE A 120 -22.60 -12.44 -17.78
CA PHE A 120 -23.04 -13.75 -18.17
C PHE A 120 -24.03 -13.70 -19.35
N ASP A 121 -24.00 -14.70 -20.22
CA ASP A 121 -25.05 -14.95 -21.18
C ASP A 121 -26.28 -15.61 -20.53
N ALA A 122 -27.31 -15.91 -21.33
CA ALA A 122 -28.54 -16.54 -20.89
C ALA A 122 -28.29 -17.99 -20.37
N ASP A 123 -27.24 -18.64 -20.82
CA ASP A 123 -26.85 -20.00 -20.44
C ASP A 123 -25.93 -20.01 -19.19
N GLY A 124 -25.54 -18.83 -18.72
CA GLY A 124 -24.71 -18.64 -17.53
C GLY A 124 -23.21 -18.76 -17.80
N ASN A 125 -22.76 -18.67 -19.05
CA ASN A 125 -21.33 -18.59 -19.37
C ASN A 125 -20.86 -17.13 -19.28
N VAL A 126 -19.61 -16.93 -18.86
CA VAL A 126 -19.01 -15.58 -18.85
C VAL A 126 -18.65 -15.19 -20.28
N ILE A 127 -19.24 -14.09 -20.75
CA ILE A 127 -19.00 -13.53 -22.10
C ILE A 127 -18.04 -12.32 -22.06
N ALA A 128 -17.97 -11.61 -20.96
CA ALA A 128 -17.07 -10.46 -20.76
C ALA A 128 -16.93 -10.14 -19.28
N TYR A 129 -16.03 -9.21 -18.99
CA TYR A 129 -15.84 -8.62 -17.67
C TYR A 129 -15.85 -7.09 -17.81
N VAL A 130 -16.46 -6.40 -16.85
CA VAL A 130 -16.34 -4.95 -16.70
C VAL A 130 -15.36 -4.66 -15.58
N GLU A 131 -14.30 -3.93 -15.89
CA GLU A 131 -13.36 -3.39 -14.91
C GLU A 131 -13.64 -1.92 -14.67
N ARG A 132 -13.76 -1.53 -13.40
CA ARG A 132 -13.79 -0.16 -12.93
C ARG A 132 -12.51 0.12 -12.15
N LEU A 133 -11.84 1.22 -12.50
CA LEU A 133 -10.53 1.56 -11.99
C LEU A 133 -10.59 2.82 -11.13
N THR A 134 -10.02 2.76 -9.93
CA THR A 134 -9.93 3.92 -9.04
C THR A 134 -8.49 4.12 -8.61
N THR A 135 -7.89 5.27 -8.97
CA THR A 135 -6.53 5.59 -8.53
C THR A 135 -6.50 5.89 -7.04
N VAL A 136 -5.59 5.22 -6.33
CA VAL A 136 -5.37 5.42 -4.90
C VAL A 136 -4.42 6.60 -4.70
N ARG A 137 -4.96 7.77 -4.34
CA ARG A 137 -4.17 9.01 -4.20
C ARG A 137 -3.33 9.08 -2.93
N SER A 138 -3.71 8.37 -1.89
CA SER A 138 -3.00 8.34 -0.60
C SER A 138 -1.72 7.50 -0.60
N ALA A 139 -1.43 6.78 -1.70
CA ALA A 139 -0.24 5.96 -1.85
C ALA A 139 0.43 6.16 -3.21
N SER A 140 1.76 6.01 -3.24
CA SER A 140 2.57 6.14 -4.44
C SER A 140 3.45 4.90 -4.64
N ALA A 141 3.47 4.39 -5.86
CA ALA A 141 4.41 3.38 -6.32
C ALA A 141 5.71 4.00 -6.91
N GLN A 142 5.85 5.32 -6.78
CA GLN A 142 7.02 6.11 -7.17
C GLN A 142 7.55 6.86 -5.94
N PRO A 143 8.82 7.34 -5.97
CA PRO A 143 9.32 8.22 -4.93
C PRO A 143 8.44 9.47 -4.80
N SER A 144 7.85 9.66 -3.63
CA SER A 144 6.95 10.78 -3.33
C SER A 144 7.37 11.47 -2.03
N ALA A 145 7.24 12.78 -1.99
CA ALA A 145 7.48 13.55 -0.76
C ALA A 145 6.33 13.42 0.24
N GLU A 146 5.16 12.95 -0.20
CA GLU A 146 3.94 12.86 0.61
C GLU A 146 3.29 11.48 0.51
N GLY A 147 2.49 11.14 1.53
CA GLY A 147 1.70 9.93 1.58
C GLY A 147 2.48 8.63 1.85
N LEU A 148 1.80 7.53 1.61
CA LEU A 148 2.35 6.18 1.69
C LEU A 148 3.19 5.87 0.44
N VAL A 149 4.33 5.23 0.64
CA VAL A 149 5.23 4.87 -0.46
C VAL A 149 5.59 3.40 -0.38
N GLY A 150 5.42 2.68 -1.48
CA GLY A 150 5.76 1.27 -1.58
C GLY A 150 5.18 0.60 -2.82
N GLY A 151 5.66 -0.60 -3.13
CA GLY A 151 5.20 -1.43 -4.24
C GLY A 151 5.29 -2.92 -3.93
N ALA A 152 5.81 -3.31 -2.76
CA ALA A 152 5.91 -4.70 -2.35
C ALA A 152 4.52 -5.33 -2.14
N ASP A 153 4.37 -6.64 -2.40
CA ASP A 153 3.09 -7.36 -2.30
C ASP A 153 2.47 -7.26 -0.90
N ALA A 154 3.30 -7.36 0.15
CA ALA A 154 2.84 -7.23 1.54
C ALA A 154 2.31 -5.81 1.83
N PHE A 155 2.94 -4.77 1.27
CA PHE A 155 2.45 -3.40 1.35
C PHE A 155 1.14 -3.23 0.58
N ASN A 156 1.06 -3.76 -0.64
CA ASN A 156 -0.14 -3.71 -1.48
C ASN A 156 -1.32 -4.44 -0.83
N ALA A 157 -1.08 -5.57 -0.14
CA ALA A 157 -2.11 -6.28 0.62
C ALA A 157 -2.67 -5.41 1.76
N ALA A 158 -1.82 -4.74 2.53
CA ALA A 158 -2.24 -3.83 3.59
C ALA A 158 -3.00 -2.61 3.04
N LEU A 159 -2.52 -2.02 1.94
CA LEU A 159 -3.18 -0.90 1.27
C LEU A 159 -4.54 -1.32 0.67
N GLY A 160 -4.64 -2.50 0.08
CA GLY A 160 -5.90 -3.06 -0.42
C GLY A 160 -6.92 -3.30 0.70
N ALA A 161 -6.48 -3.80 1.86
CA ALA A 161 -7.34 -3.94 3.03
C ALA A 161 -7.85 -2.57 3.53
N LEU A 162 -6.97 -1.55 3.55
CA LEU A 162 -7.34 -0.18 3.88
C LEU A 162 -8.44 0.35 2.94
N GLN A 163 -8.27 0.21 1.62
CA GLN A 163 -9.24 0.69 0.63
C GLN A 163 -10.60 0.00 0.77
N ARG A 164 -10.62 -1.30 1.11
CA ARG A 164 -11.87 -2.03 1.33
C ARG A 164 -12.65 -1.56 2.55
N VAL A 165 -11.95 -1.25 3.63
CA VAL A 165 -12.60 -0.83 4.89
C VAL A 165 -12.90 0.67 4.92
N ALA A 166 -12.26 1.48 4.08
CA ALA A 166 -12.36 2.93 4.09
C ALA A 166 -13.81 3.48 4.04
N PRO A 167 -14.73 2.96 3.19
CA PRO A 167 -16.11 3.44 3.15
C PRO A 167 -16.97 3.03 4.36
N SER A 168 -16.48 2.12 5.21
CA SER A 168 -17.24 1.62 6.37
C SER A 168 -16.92 2.41 7.63
N MET A 169 -17.82 2.29 8.64
CA MET A 169 -17.63 2.83 10.00
C MET A 169 -16.99 1.80 10.95
N LEU A 170 -16.57 0.63 10.45
CA LEU A 170 -15.94 -0.39 11.29
C LEU A 170 -14.69 0.18 11.98
N PRO A 171 -14.47 -0.11 13.28
CA PRO A 171 -13.21 0.13 13.94
C PRO A 171 -12.08 -0.62 13.24
N VAL A 172 -10.96 0.06 13.01
CA VAL A 172 -9.78 -0.53 12.36
C VAL A 172 -8.63 -0.59 13.35
N LEU A 173 -7.99 -1.76 13.45
CA LEU A 173 -6.81 -1.97 14.26
C LEU A 173 -5.58 -2.18 13.37
N LEU A 174 -4.67 -1.22 13.36
CA LEU A 174 -3.39 -1.29 12.67
C LEU A 174 -2.36 -2.01 13.55
N LEU A 175 -1.89 -3.16 13.09
CA LEU A 175 -0.91 -3.99 13.80
C LEU A 175 0.42 -3.95 13.06
N GLY A 176 1.51 -3.62 13.77
CA GLY A 176 2.83 -3.61 13.15
C GLY A 176 3.90 -3.05 14.06
N GLU A 177 5.13 -3.39 13.77
CA GLU A 177 6.29 -2.93 14.53
C GLU A 177 6.38 -1.41 14.62
N SER A 178 7.16 -0.92 15.57
CA SER A 178 7.45 0.52 15.66
C SER A 178 8.17 0.99 14.39
N GLY A 179 7.76 2.16 13.87
CA GLY A 179 8.36 2.75 12.67
C GLY A 179 7.89 2.20 11.32
N THR A 180 6.86 1.33 11.27
CA THR A 180 6.28 0.81 10.01
C THR A 180 5.37 1.81 9.28
N GLY A 181 5.01 2.94 9.92
CA GLY A 181 4.17 3.98 9.31
C GLY A 181 2.69 3.88 9.69
N LYS A 182 2.34 3.32 10.86
CA LYS A 182 0.94 3.17 11.34
C LYS A 182 0.14 4.48 11.26
N GLU A 183 0.72 5.62 11.65
CA GLU A 183 0.06 6.92 11.57
C GLU A 183 -0.25 7.34 10.13
N LEU A 184 0.68 7.11 9.18
CA LEU A 184 0.44 7.41 7.77
C LEU A 184 -0.68 6.54 7.19
N PHE A 185 -0.76 5.25 7.59
CA PHE A 185 -1.86 4.38 7.23
C PHE A 185 -3.19 4.84 7.83
N ALA A 186 -3.21 5.29 9.08
CA ALA A 186 -4.41 5.85 9.70
C ALA A 186 -4.89 7.12 8.99
N ARG A 187 -3.97 8.00 8.60
CA ARG A 187 -4.26 9.22 7.83
C ARG A 187 -4.79 8.89 6.44
N ALA A 188 -4.15 7.96 5.72
CA ALA A 188 -4.60 7.49 4.41
C ALA A 188 -6.00 6.85 4.48
N LEU A 189 -6.30 6.12 5.57
CA LEU A 189 -7.62 5.56 5.82
C LEU A 189 -8.68 6.66 6.03
N HIS A 190 -8.35 7.71 6.78
CA HIS A 190 -9.22 8.85 6.98
C HIS A 190 -9.52 9.57 5.65
N GLU A 191 -8.48 9.88 4.87
CA GLU A 191 -8.56 10.54 3.56
C GLU A 191 -9.37 9.74 2.53
N ALA A 192 -9.35 8.41 2.62
CA ALA A 192 -10.12 7.51 1.74
C ALA A 192 -11.55 7.24 2.24
N SER A 193 -11.97 7.79 3.39
CA SER A 193 -13.27 7.54 4.01
C SER A 193 -14.30 8.63 3.68
N ASP A 194 -15.58 8.34 3.95
CA ASP A 194 -16.67 9.32 3.86
C ASP A 194 -16.52 10.48 4.86
N ARG A 195 -15.57 10.39 5.80
CA ARG A 195 -15.24 11.41 6.81
C ARG A 195 -13.96 12.20 6.50
N ALA A 196 -13.44 12.11 5.29
CA ALA A 196 -12.22 12.79 4.86
C ALA A 196 -12.23 14.31 5.06
N MET A 197 -13.42 14.92 5.00
CA MET A 197 -13.60 16.36 5.24
C MET A 197 -13.70 16.74 6.72
N GLY A 198 -13.82 15.74 7.61
CA GLY A 198 -13.88 15.94 9.06
C GLY A 198 -12.47 16.02 9.69
N PRO A 199 -12.38 16.27 11.00
CA PRO A 199 -11.10 16.32 11.69
C PRO A 199 -10.46 14.93 11.81
N PHE A 200 -9.12 14.86 11.65
CA PHE A 200 -8.30 13.71 12.00
C PHE A 200 -7.57 14.01 13.31
N VAL A 201 -8.03 13.41 14.41
CA VAL A 201 -7.51 13.68 15.75
C VAL A 201 -6.65 12.52 16.21
N VAL A 202 -5.37 12.80 16.48
CA VAL A 202 -4.38 11.83 16.96
C VAL A 202 -4.30 11.89 18.48
N VAL A 203 -4.38 10.73 19.11
CA VAL A 203 -4.15 10.52 20.54
C VAL A 203 -3.00 9.56 20.72
N ASP A 204 -1.86 10.06 21.13
CA ASP A 204 -0.74 9.22 21.55
C ASP A 204 -1.02 8.69 22.97
N CYS A 205 -1.19 7.36 23.08
CA CYS A 205 -1.47 6.70 24.35
C CYS A 205 -0.20 6.35 25.15
N SER A 206 0.98 6.60 24.57
CA SER A 206 2.26 6.19 25.16
C SER A 206 2.72 7.18 26.25
N GLY A 207 3.20 6.63 27.38
CA GLY A 207 3.94 7.39 28.38
C GLY A 207 3.18 8.49 29.13
N ILE A 208 1.86 8.59 29.00
CA ILE A 208 1.04 9.63 29.65
C ILE A 208 0.49 9.10 30.98
N ALA A 209 0.61 9.89 32.04
CA ALA A 209 -0.03 9.56 33.32
C ALA A 209 -1.56 9.44 33.15
N GLU A 210 -2.17 8.46 33.83
CA GLU A 210 -3.61 8.13 33.68
C GLU A 210 -4.53 9.35 33.80
N THR A 211 -4.31 10.19 34.82
CA THR A 211 -5.13 11.40 35.08
C THR A 211 -5.01 12.44 33.98
N LEU A 212 -3.81 12.58 33.39
CA LEU A 212 -3.59 13.47 32.26
C LEU A 212 -4.23 12.92 30.99
N PHE A 213 -4.07 11.61 30.73
CA PHE A 213 -4.70 10.95 29.60
C PHE A 213 -6.23 11.10 29.64
N GLU A 214 -6.86 10.91 30.82
CA GLU A 214 -8.30 11.09 30.97
C GLU A 214 -8.73 12.53 30.65
N SER A 215 -8.03 13.51 31.22
CA SER A 215 -8.38 14.92 31.04
C SER A 215 -8.14 15.42 29.61
N GLU A 216 -7.13 14.92 28.90
CA GLU A 216 -6.90 15.26 27.50
C GLU A 216 -7.94 14.57 26.60
N LEU A 217 -8.23 13.30 26.82
CA LEU A 217 -9.16 12.54 25.98
C LEU A 217 -10.61 13.00 26.13
N PHE A 218 -11.10 13.13 27.37
CA PHE A 218 -12.50 13.44 27.66
C PHE A 218 -12.79 14.91 27.99
N GLY A 219 -11.72 15.70 28.22
CA GLY A 219 -11.87 17.07 28.69
C GLY A 219 -12.27 17.15 30.17
N TYR A 220 -12.38 18.36 30.69
CA TYR A 220 -12.73 18.61 32.07
C TYR A 220 -13.58 19.85 32.28
N GLU A 221 -14.39 19.84 33.33
CA GLU A 221 -15.16 20.99 33.77
C GLU A 221 -14.32 21.87 34.71
N LYS A 222 -14.68 23.15 34.84
CA LYS A 222 -14.08 24.06 35.80
C LYS A 222 -14.18 23.46 37.22
N GLY A 223 -13.05 23.42 37.93
CA GLY A 223 -12.97 22.91 39.30
C GLY A 223 -12.81 21.36 39.38
N ALA A 224 -12.64 20.65 38.29
CA ALA A 224 -12.47 19.19 38.27
C ALA A 224 -11.26 18.70 39.06
N PHE A 225 -10.21 19.51 39.13
CA PHE A 225 -8.98 19.26 39.89
C PHE A 225 -8.26 20.57 40.19
N THR A 226 -7.23 20.54 41.04
CA THR A 226 -6.39 21.71 41.36
C THR A 226 -5.71 22.21 40.10
N GLY A 227 -6.05 23.45 39.65
CA GLY A 227 -5.54 24.04 38.41
C GLY A 227 -6.58 24.06 37.25
N ALA A 228 -7.73 23.39 37.37
CA ALA A 228 -8.83 23.45 36.40
C ALA A 228 -9.61 24.78 36.50
N ASN A 229 -8.96 25.90 36.13
CA ASN A 229 -9.53 27.24 36.24
C ASN A 229 -10.63 27.51 35.21
N GLN A 230 -10.61 26.81 34.10
CA GLN A 230 -11.57 26.92 32.99
C GLN A 230 -11.95 25.50 32.50
N ARG A 231 -13.11 25.41 31.84
CA ARG A 231 -13.47 24.20 31.10
C ARG A 231 -12.58 24.01 29.88
N LYS A 232 -12.15 22.76 29.63
CA LYS A 232 -11.42 22.37 28.40
C LYS A 232 -12.16 21.24 27.69
N PRO A 233 -12.52 21.38 26.40
CA PRO A 233 -13.04 20.27 25.63
C PRO A 233 -11.96 19.19 25.44
N GLY A 234 -12.37 17.93 25.38
CA GLY A 234 -11.48 16.80 25.16
C GLY A 234 -11.25 16.47 23.68
N LEU A 235 -10.27 15.61 23.39
CA LEU A 235 -9.95 15.16 22.04
C LEU A 235 -11.12 14.39 21.39
N VAL A 236 -11.94 13.69 22.20
CA VAL A 236 -13.19 13.04 21.73
C VAL A 236 -14.18 14.06 21.15
N GLU A 237 -14.33 15.23 21.79
CA GLU A 237 -15.18 16.31 21.29
C GLU A 237 -14.60 16.91 19.99
N THR A 238 -13.29 17.06 19.93
CA THR A 238 -12.60 17.60 18.75
C THR A 238 -12.70 16.67 17.54
N ALA A 239 -12.82 15.35 17.78
CA ALA A 239 -12.96 14.34 16.73
C ALA A 239 -14.37 14.23 16.12
N GLN A 240 -15.32 15.05 16.60
CA GLN A 240 -16.71 15.01 16.16
C GLN A 240 -16.85 15.13 14.63
N GLY A 241 -17.58 14.19 14.02
CA GLY A 241 -17.77 14.13 12.56
C GLY A 241 -16.57 13.62 11.77
N GLY A 242 -15.45 13.33 12.45
CA GLY A 242 -14.18 12.93 11.84
C GLY A 242 -13.70 11.54 12.26
N THR A 243 -12.39 11.43 12.47
CA THR A 243 -11.70 10.19 12.87
C THR A 243 -10.88 10.43 14.14
N LEU A 244 -11.06 9.56 15.12
CA LEU A 244 -10.23 9.46 16.31
C LEU A 244 -9.19 8.35 16.11
N PHE A 245 -7.93 8.71 16.09
CA PHE A 245 -6.81 7.77 15.96
C PHE A 245 -6.11 7.60 17.30
N LEU A 246 -6.16 6.39 17.87
CA LEU A 246 -5.49 6.00 19.11
C LEU A 246 -4.18 5.30 18.76
N ASP A 247 -3.07 6.01 18.84
CA ASP A 247 -1.76 5.39 18.62
C ASP A 247 -1.27 4.72 19.91
N GLU A 248 -0.65 3.57 19.76
CA GLU A 248 -0.17 2.69 20.82
C GLU A 248 -1.24 2.36 21.89
N ILE A 249 -2.43 1.90 21.41
CA ILE A 249 -3.57 1.53 22.27
C ILE A 249 -3.21 0.49 23.36
N GLY A 250 -2.17 -0.33 23.14
CA GLY A 250 -1.64 -1.27 24.14
C GLY A 250 -0.98 -0.62 25.36
N ASP A 251 -0.76 0.69 25.35
CA ASP A 251 -0.22 1.46 26.48
C ASP A 251 -1.28 2.05 27.39
N VAL A 252 -2.56 1.98 27.00
CA VAL A 252 -3.66 2.54 27.78
C VAL A 252 -3.81 1.82 29.12
N PRO A 253 -3.83 2.54 30.28
CA PRO A 253 -4.02 1.94 31.59
C PRO A 253 -5.37 1.22 31.72
N LEU A 254 -5.45 0.13 32.48
CA LEU A 254 -6.66 -0.67 32.66
C LEU A 254 -7.91 0.13 33.06
N PRO A 255 -7.86 1.12 33.98
CA PRO A 255 -9.04 1.92 34.32
C PRO A 255 -9.55 2.71 33.12
N MET A 256 -8.65 3.18 32.25
CA MET A 256 -8.99 3.93 31.05
C MET A 256 -9.55 3.05 29.94
N GLN A 257 -9.12 1.77 29.85
CA GLN A 257 -9.69 0.80 28.93
C GLN A 257 -11.20 0.61 29.18
N VAL A 258 -11.65 0.66 30.45
CA VAL A 258 -13.09 0.61 30.80
C VAL A 258 -13.86 1.82 30.26
N LYS A 259 -13.27 3.02 30.37
CA LYS A 259 -13.89 4.26 29.86
C LYS A 259 -13.93 4.29 28.35
N LEU A 260 -12.85 3.83 27.67
CA LEU A 260 -12.79 3.67 26.23
C LEU A 260 -13.85 2.67 25.73
N LEU A 261 -14.00 1.53 26.41
CA LEU A 261 -15.02 0.55 26.05
C LEU A 261 -16.41 1.18 26.06
N ARG A 262 -16.76 1.89 27.14
CA ARG A 262 -18.04 2.60 27.24
C ARG A 262 -18.23 3.62 26.12
N LEU A 263 -17.19 4.41 25.82
CA LEU A 263 -17.21 5.39 24.72
C LEU A 263 -17.53 4.71 23.38
N ILE A 264 -16.83 3.59 23.07
CA ILE A 264 -16.97 2.88 21.79
C ILE A 264 -18.33 2.16 21.67
N GLU A 265 -18.86 1.65 22.79
CA GLU A 265 -20.13 0.90 22.80
C GLU A 265 -21.36 1.81 22.80
N SER A 266 -21.39 2.79 23.70
CA SER A 266 -22.55 3.66 23.89
C SER A 266 -22.51 4.92 23.03
N GLY A 267 -21.37 5.28 22.46
CA GLY A 267 -21.17 6.56 21.78
C GLY A 267 -21.31 7.76 22.72
N THR A 268 -21.10 7.55 24.03
CA THR A 268 -21.28 8.62 25.05
C THR A 268 -20.11 8.65 26.03
N PHE A 269 -19.81 9.82 26.53
CA PHE A 269 -18.79 10.05 27.55
C PHE A 269 -19.16 11.20 28.48
N ARG A 270 -18.39 11.42 29.53
CA ARG A 270 -18.50 12.57 30.44
C ARG A 270 -17.12 13.21 30.60
N ARG A 271 -17.12 14.54 30.74
CA ARG A 271 -15.88 15.26 31.14
C ARG A 271 -15.51 14.94 32.58
N VAL A 272 -14.23 15.06 32.89
CA VAL A 272 -13.75 14.92 34.26
C VAL A 272 -14.40 15.99 35.13
N GLY A 273 -14.99 15.57 36.27
CA GLY A 273 -15.77 16.45 37.16
C GLY A 273 -17.15 16.83 36.65
N GLY A 274 -17.55 16.40 35.45
CA GLY A 274 -18.87 16.66 34.87
C GLY A 274 -19.87 15.51 35.10
N VAL A 275 -21.16 15.86 35.17
CA VAL A 275 -22.26 14.87 35.27
C VAL A 275 -23.01 14.70 33.94
N GLU A 276 -22.86 15.64 33.02
CA GLU A 276 -23.53 15.63 31.73
C GLU A 276 -22.96 14.54 30.81
N ALA A 277 -23.86 13.75 30.20
CA ALA A 277 -23.48 12.77 29.19
C ALA A 277 -23.47 13.46 27.82
N LEU A 278 -22.30 13.42 27.17
CA LEU A 278 -22.08 13.98 25.85
C LEU A 278 -22.07 12.86 24.81
N ARG A 279 -22.55 13.15 23.61
CA ARG A 279 -22.48 12.22 22.47
C ARG A 279 -21.19 12.39 21.71
N ALA A 280 -20.61 11.27 21.32
CA ALA A 280 -19.44 11.18 20.47
C ALA A 280 -19.83 10.54 19.12
N ASP A 281 -19.49 11.22 18.02
CA ASP A 281 -19.68 10.71 16.68
C ASP A 281 -18.35 10.82 15.93
N PHE A 282 -17.58 9.73 15.90
CA PHE A 282 -16.31 9.62 15.20
C PHE A 282 -16.11 8.22 14.65
N ARG A 283 -15.26 8.09 13.66
CA ARG A 283 -14.69 6.81 13.24
C ARG A 283 -13.49 6.47 14.13
N LEU A 284 -13.41 5.23 14.62
CA LEU A 284 -12.28 4.78 15.43
C LEU A 284 -11.22 4.10 14.56
N VAL A 285 -9.97 4.53 14.71
CA VAL A 285 -8.77 3.81 14.24
C VAL A 285 -7.84 3.65 15.43
N ALA A 286 -7.36 2.46 15.68
CA ALA A 286 -6.38 2.17 16.73
C ALA A 286 -5.12 1.56 16.13
N ALA A 287 -3.97 1.77 16.78
CA ALA A 287 -2.71 1.18 16.35
C ALA A 287 -1.90 0.67 17.54
N THR A 288 -1.13 -0.38 17.35
CA THR A 288 -0.17 -0.87 18.34
C THR A 288 0.90 -1.77 17.71
N HIS A 289 2.07 -1.81 18.35
CA HIS A 289 3.10 -2.81 18.09
C HIS A 289 3.05 -3.96 19.09
N LYS A 290 2.22 -3.87 20.15
CA LYS A 290 2.19 -4.82 21.26
C LYS A 290 1.31 -6.03 20.93
N PRO A 291 1.66 -7.22 21.43
CA PRO A 291 0.87 -8.44 21.27
C PRO A 291 -0.36 -8.42 22.19
N LEU A 292 -1.44 -7.76 21.78
CA LEU A 292 -2.63 -7.56 22.62
C LEU A 292 -3.24 -8.87 23.15
N ARG A 293 -3.13 -10.00 22.40
CA ARG A 293 -3.65 -11.30 22.86
C ARG A 293 -2.87 -11.80 24.09
N GLU A 294 -1.54 -11.74 24.07
CA GLU A 294 -0.72 -12.09 25.22
C GLU A 294 -0.99 -11.15 26.39
N MET A 295 -1.22 -9.86 26.13
CA MET A 295 -1.58 -8.91 27.17
C MET A 295 -2.95 -9.18 27.79
N ILE A 296 -3.89 -9.79 27.06
CA ILE A 296 -5.19 -10.25 27.62
C ILE A 296 -4.94 -11.41 28.57
N ASP A 297 -4.14 -12.40 28.17
CA ASP A 297 -3.81 -13.56 29.01
C ASP A 297 -3.09 -13.14 30.31
N ASP A 298 -2.25 -12.11 30.22
CA ASP A 298 -1.55 -11.51 31.37
C ASP A 298 -2.43 -10.56 32.22
N GLY A 299 -3.67 -10.30 31.84
CA GLY A 299 -4.57 -9.36 32.52
C GLY A 299 -4.18 -7.89 32.37
N ARG A 300 -3.30 -7.53 31.42
CA ARG A 300 -2.86 -6.15 31.13
C ARG A 300 -3.74 -5.44 30.09
N PHE A 301 -4.55 -6.18 29.35
CA PHE A 301 -5.51 -5.64 28.38
C PHE A 301 -6.85 -6.37 28.52
N ARG A 302 -7.94 -5.63 28.38
CA ARG A 302 -9.29 -6.22 28.53
C ARG A 302 -9.72 -6.90 27.25
N GLN A 303 -10.25 -8.10 27.37
CA GLN A 303 -10.75 -8.91 26.26
C GLN A 303 -11.95 -8.25 25.56
N ASP A 304 -12.87 -7.62 26.32
CA ASP A 304 -14.04 -6.94 25.76
C ASP A 304 -13.65 -5.74 24.88
N LEU A 305 -12.70 -4.92 25.34
CA LEU A 305 -12.18 -3.81 24.53
C LEU A 305 -11.48 -4.32 23.27
N TYR A 306 -10.68 -5.40 23.38
CA TYR A 306 -9.99 -5.99 22.23
C TYR A 306 -10.99 -6.36 21.12
N TYR A 307 -12.06 -7.10 21.43
CA TYR A 307 -13.02 -7.47 20.40
C TYR A 307 -13.76 -6.27 19.79
N ARG A 308 -13.88 -5.18 20.52
CA ARG A 308 -14.54 -3.98 20.02
C ARG A 308 -13.67 -3.15 19.08
N ILE A 309 -12.36 -3.07 19.33
CA ILE A 309 -11.42 -2.35 18.47
C ILE A 309 -10.89 -3.20 17.31
N ASN A 310 -10.87 -4.53 17.44
CA ASN A 310 -10.35 -5.47 16.46
C ASN A 310 -11.43 -5.98 15.48
N ALA A 311 -12.36 -5.10 15.08
CA ALA A 311 -13.40 -5.45 14.11
C ALA A 311 -12.79 -5.66 12.70
N PHE A 312 -11.79 -4.87 12.34
CA PHE A 312 -11.05 -5.02 11.08
C PHE A 312 -9.53 -4.83 11.32
N PRO A 313 -8.79 -5.90 11.53
CA PRO A 313 -7.33 -5.82 11.68
C PRO A 313 -6.63 -5.66 10.35
N ILE A 314 -5.64 -4.76 10.30
CA ILE A 314 -4.73 -4.60 9.17
C ILE A 314 -3.30 -4.80 9.68
N PRO A 315 -2.64 -5.94 9.36
CA PRO A 315 -1.23 -6.12 9.63
C PRO A 315 -0.40 -5.28 8.67
N LEU A 316 0.49 -4.45 9.22
CA LEU A 316 1.44 -3.65 8.46
C LEU A 316 2.79 -4.39 8.42
N PRO A 317 3.34 -4.64 7.24
CA PRO A 317 4.57 -5.39 7.10
C PRO A 317 5.76 -4.59 7.64
N ALA A 318 6.70 -5.29 8.27
CA ALA A 318 8.01 -4.74 8.59
C ALA A 318 8.81 -4.45 7.32
N LEU A 319 9.77 -3.51 7.38
CA LEU A 319 10.52 -3.09 6.19
C LEU A 319 11.29 -4.25 5.54
N ARG A 320 11.78 -5.21 6.33
CA ARG A 320 12.42 -6.44 5.84
C ARG A 320 11.50 -7.37 5.02
N GLU A 321 10.19 -7.24 5.18
CA GLU A 321 9.16 -7.99 4.44
C GLU A 321 8.72 -7.26 3.16
N ARG A 322 9.15 -6.02 2.99
CA ARG A 322 8.86 -5.14 1.86
C ARG A 322 10.04 -5.08 0.89
N ARG A 323 10.43 -6.23 0.36
CA ARG A 323 11.59 -6.34 -0.54
C ARG A 323 11.40 -5.44 -1.77
N GLY A 324 12.42 -4.65 -2.08
CA GLY A 324 12.42 -3.69 -3.18
C GLY A 324 11.88 -2.30 -2.82
N ASP A 325 11.24 -2.12 -1.66
CA ASP A 325 10.73 -0.81 -1.24
C ASP A 325 11.81 0.06 -0.57
N VAL A 326 12.93 -0.52 -0.12
CA VAL A 326 14.00 0.23 0.57
C VAL A 326 14.56 1.34 -0.34
N ALA A 327 14.84 1.02 -1.60
CA ALA A 327 15.33 2.00 -2.58
C ALA A 327 14.32 3.14 -2.81
N LEU A 328 13.04 2.77 -3.03
CA LEU A 328 11.95 3.68 -3.26
C LEU A 328 11.71 4.61 -2.06
N LEU A 329 11.73 4.05 -0.84
CA LEU A 329 11.59 4.79 0.40
C LEU A 329 12.80 5.71 0.65
N ALA A 330 14.02 5.23 0.38
CA ALA A 330 15.23 6.03 0.54
C ALA A 330 15.19 7.26 -0.37
N GLU A 331 14.88 7.09 -1.65
CA GLU A 331 14.75 8.20 -2.60
C GLU A 331 13.63 9.16 -2.17
N SER A 332 12.50 8.64 -1.70
CA SER A 332 11.38 9.43 -1.19
C SER A 332 11.77 10.28 0.02
N ILE A 333 12.50 9.70 0.97
CA ILE A 333 13.01 10.40 2.16
C ILE A 333 14.02 11.48 1.76
N LEU A 334 14.97 11.17 0.88
CA LEU A 334 15.99 12.12 0.40
C LEU A 334 15.35 13.30 -0.36
N ARG A 335 14.33 13.04 -1.18
CA ARG A 335 13.55 14.08 -1.86
C ARG A 335 12.84 15.00 -0.86
N ARG A 336 12.27 14.42 0.21
CA ARG A 336 11.62 15.18 1.30
C ARG A 336 12.62 16.07 2.04
N ILE A 337 13.83 15.56 2.34
CA ILE A 337 14.90 16.31 2.98
C ILE A 337 15.34 17.49 2.07
N ALA A 338 15.54 17.24 0.78
CA ALA A 338 15.93 18.26 -0.18
C ALA A 338 14.86 19.37 -0.29
N ASN A 339 13.58 19.01 -0.37
CA ASN A 339 12.47 19.96 -0.41
C ASN A 339 12.39 20.81 0.88
N ALA A 340 12.58 20.20 2.05
CA ALA A 340 12.59 20.93 3.31
C ALA A 340 13.74 21.93 3.40
N ARG A 341 14.94 21.60 2.92
CA ARG A 341 16.09 22.51 2.85
C ARG A 341 15.83 23.67 1.89
N ALA A 342 15.31 23.37 0.70
CA ALA A 342 14.95 24.40 -0.27
C ALA A 342 13.90 25.39 0.29
N SER A 343 12.89 24.89 1.00
CA SER A 343 11.85 25.69 1.65
C SER A 343 12.39 26.53 2.80
N ALA A 344 13.47 26.09 3.46
CA ALA A 344 14.15 26.83 4.52
C ALA A 344 15.11 27.93 3.98
N GLY A 345 15.16 28.15 2.66
CA GLY A 345 15.96 29.20 2.04
C GLY A 345 17.42 28.81 1.75
N ASP A 346 17.74 27.51 1.80
CA ASP A 346 19.07 27.03 1.39
C ASP A 346 19.20 27.12 -0.15
N ALA A 347 19.73 28.22 -0.64
CA ALA A 347 19.94 28.48 -2.08
C ALA A 347 20.90 27.47 -2.73
N GLY A 348 21.61 26.66 -1.94
CA GLY A 348 22.51 25.61 -2.38
C GLY A 348 21.89 24.20 -2.28
N ALA A 349 20.63 24.08 -1.89
CA ALA A 349 19.96 22.79 -1.72
C ALA A 349 20.00 21.98 -3.03
N ARG A 350 20.87 20.98 -3.08
CA ARG A 350 20.95 20.01 -4.17
C ARG A 350 20.16 18.74 -3.81
N PRO A 351 19.59 18.04 -4.78
CA PRO A 351 19.04 16.72 -4.52
C PRO A 351 20.17 15.77 -4.05
N PHE A 352 19.85 14.95 -3.04
CA PHE A 352 20.76 13.88 -2.59
C PHE A 352 20.61 12.66 -3.48
N VAL A 353 21.74 12.00 -3.79
CA VAL A 353 21.80 10.80 -4.61
C VAL A 353 22.56 9.72 -3.85
N LEU A 354 22.03 8.49 -3.83
CA LEU A 354 22.70 7.32 -3.28
C LEU A 354 23.60 6.69 -4.34
N THR A 355 24.83 6.35 -3.96
CA THR A 355 25.65 5.47 -4.80
C THR A 355 25.09 4.04 -4.80
N GLU A 356 25.32 3.28 -5.85
CA GLU A 356 24.90 1.87 -5.95
C GLU A 356 25.37 1.04 -4.75
N ARG A 357 26.61 1.22 -4.33
CA ARG A 357 27.17 0.54 -3.15
C ARG A 357 26.43 0.90 -1.85
N ALA A 358 26.06 2.17 -1.66
CA ALA A 358 25.28 2.59 -0.51
C ALA A 358 23.88 1.97 -0.54
N LEU A 359 23.24 1.91 -1.72
CA LEU A 359 21.94 1.30 -1.90
C LEU A 359 21.95 -0.20 -1.58
N VAL A 360 22.97 -0.93 -2.04
CA VAL A 360 23.16 -2.36 -1.71
C VAL A 360 23.29 -2.57 -0.19
N CYS A 361 23.99 -1.68 0.52
CA CYS A 361 24.09 -1.76 1.99
C CYS A 361 22.72 -1.52 2.66
N LEU A 362 21.94 -0.55 2.19
CA LEU A 362 20.61 -0.27 2.71
C LEU A 362 19.65 -1.45 2.48
N ASP A 363 19.69 -2.08 1.30
CA ASP A 363 18.81 -3.20 0.96
C ASP A 363 19.19 -4.50 1.69
N ALA A 364 20.45 -4.64 2.09
CA ALA A 364 20.94 -5.81 2.82
C ALA A 364 20.56 -5.80 4.31
N TYR A 365 20.25 -4.66 4.91
CA TYR A 365 20.01 -4.52 6.34
C TYR A 365 18.58 -4.91 6.73
N ALA A 366 18.39 -5.39 7.96
CA ALA A 366 17.10 -5.92 8.42
C ALA A 366 16.12 -4.86 8.93
N TRP A 367 16.60 -3.65 9.20
CA TRP A 367 15.80 -2.50 9.64
C TRP A 367 14.92 -2.78 10.88
N PRO A 368 15.49 -3.11 12.05
CA PRO A 368 14.70 -3.36 13.25
C PRO A 368 13.85 -2.15 13.67
N GLY A 369 14.29 -0.92 13.39
CA GLY A 369 13.52 0.31 13.58
C GLY A 369 12.72 0.75 12.35
N ASN A 370 12.60 -0.12 11.33
CA ASN A 370 11.79 0.07 10.13
C ASN A 370 12.08 1.40 9.40
N ILE A 371 11.04 2.08 8.91
CA ILE A 371 11.15 3.34 8.15
C ILE A 371 11.67 4.48 9.04
N ARG A 372 11.41 4.44 10.35
CA ARG A 372 11.94 5.45 11.29
C ARG A 372 13.46 5.38 11.37
N GLU A 373 14.02 4.18 11.45
CA GLU A 373 15.47 3.98 11.44
C GLU A 373 16.08 4.37 10.09
N LEU A 374 15.48 3.93 8.98
CA LEU A 374 15.92 4.28 7.63
C LEU A 374 15.99 5.82 7.46
N ARG A 375 14.96 6.54 7.92
CA ARG A 375 14.93 8.00 7.89
C ARG A 375 16.09 8.59 8.68
N ASN A 376 16.29 8.17 9.93
CA ASN A 376 17.35 8.70 10.79
C ASN A 376 18.75 8.47 10.18
N VAL A 377 18.97 7.28 9.59
CA VAL A 377 20.22 6.94 8.90
C VAL A 377 20.45 7.87 7.70
N LEU A 378 19.44 8.11 6.89
CA LEU A 378 19.56 8.97 5.70
C LEU A 378 19.69 10.44 6.09
N GLU A 379 18.95 10.95 7.08
CA GLU A 379 19.11 12.30 7.62
C GLU A 379 20.53 12.54 8.11
N ARG A 380 21.08 11.57 8.86
CA ARG A 380 22.49 11.63 9.30
C ARG A 380 23.45 11.60 8.12
N ALA A 381 23.25 10.73 7.15
CA ALA A 381 24.13 10.61 5.98
C ALA A 381 24.16 11.91 5.15
N CYS A 382 23.02 12.61 5.05
CA CYS A 382 22.94 13.92 4.39
C CYS A 382 23.81 15.01 5.04
N LEU A 383 24.09 14.89 6.35
CA LEU A 383 24.96 15.86 7.06
C LEU A 383 26.45 15.70 6.69
N PHE A 384 26.85 14.55 6.17
CA PHE A 384 28.22 14.23 5.76
C PHE A 384 28.43 14.24 4.25
N ALA A 385 27.37 14.36 3.46
CA ALA A 385 27.40 14.34 2.01
C ALA A 385 27.41 15.76 1.43
N ASP A 386 28.54 16.48 1.59
CA ASP A 386 28.70 17.89 1.19
C ASP A 386 28.45 18.13 -0.31
N ASP A 387 28.77 17.12 -1.17
CA ASP A 387 28.56 17.16 -2.61
C ASP A 387 27.17 16.67 -3.04
N GLY A 388 26.28 16.31 -2.08
CA GLY A 388 24.98 15.71 -2.33
C GLY A 388 25.02 14.24 -2.67
N THR A 389 26.21 13.59 -2.67
CA THR A 389 26.34 12.16 -3.00
C THR A 389 26.55 11.34 -1.73
N ILE A 390 25.58 10.51 -1.39
CA ILE A 390 25.65 9.61 -0.23
C ILE A 390 26.41 8.35 -0.63
N ARG A 391 27.56 8.14 0.02
CA ARG A 391 28.44 6.99 -0.16
C ARG A 391 28.39 6.07 1.06
N ILE A 392 29.02 4.90 0.93
CA ILE A 392 29.07 3.89 2.00
C ILE A 392 29.72 4.43 3.29
N GLU A 393 30.71 5.30 3.17
CA GLU A 393 31.39 5.94 4.32
C GLU A 393 30.50 6.89 5.12
N HIS A 394 29.39 7.34 4.54
CA HIS A 394 28.40 8.17 5.23
C HIS A 394 27.36 7.37 6.02
N LEU A 395 27.35 6.03 5.81
CA LEU A 395 26.40 5.13 6.47
C LEU A 395 27.00 4.60 7.81
N PRO A 396 26.15 4.25 8.79
CA PRO A 396 26.60 3.61 10.01
C PRO A 396 27.36 2.30 9.76
N ALA A 397 28.37 2.03 10.58
CA ALA A 397 29.25 0.86 10.43
C ALA A 397 28.45 -0.47 10.49
N GLU A 398 27.36 -0.51 11.25
CA GLU A 398 26.49 -1.69 11.42
C GLU A 398 25.85 -2.11 10.08
N LEU A 399 25.46 -1.15 9.23
CA LEU A 399 24.89 -1.43 7.90
C LEU A 399 25.97 -2.00 6.96
N VAL A 400 27.19 -1.45 7.04
CA VAL A 400 28.33 -1.88 6.23
C VAL A 400 28.71 -3.32 6.59
N VAL A 401 28.81 -3.63 7.88
CA VAL A 401 29.12 -4.98 8.38
C VAL A 401 28.01 -5.96 7.99
N ALA A 402 26.73 -5.59 8.16
CA ALA A 402 25.61 -6.45 7.79
C ALA A 402 25.59 -6.79 6.28
N SER A 403 25.97 -5.84 5.44
CA SER A 403 26.08 -6.08 3.99
C SER A 403 27.24 -7.02 3.64
N ALA A 404 28.39 -6.90 4.31
CA ALA A 404 29.53 -7.76 4.12
C ALA A 404 29.23 -9.22 4.54
N VAL A 405 28.63 -9.41 5.72
CA VAL A 405 28.21 -10.73 6.21
C VAL A 405 27.20 -11.40 5.27
N ARG A 406 26.28 -10.61 4.69
CA ARG A 406 25.29 -11.15 3.75
C ARG A 406 25.91 -11.49 2.40
N GLN A 407 26.94 -10.78 1.97
CA GLN A 407 27.71 -11.10 0.76
C GLN A 407 28.58 -12.35 0.98
N GLU A 408 29.17 -12.53 2.16
CA GLU A 408 29.92 -13.74 2.53
C GLU A 408 28.99 -14.94 2.71
N GLY A 409 27.84 -14.79 3.35
CA GLY A 409 26.80 -15.83 3.46
C GLY A 409 26.09 -16.15 2.14
N ALA A 410 26.02 -15.20 1.21
CA ALA A 410 25.53 -15.41 -0.16
C ALA A 410 26.57 -16.09 -1.06
N GLY A 411 27.83 -16.14 -0.64
CA GLY A 411 28.88 -16.97 -1.25
C GLY A 411 28.63 -18.47 -1.02
N ASP A 412 27.90 -18.84 0.03
CA ASP A 412 27.51 -20.22 0.35
C ASP A 412 26.03 -20.55 0.01
N ALA A 413 25.16 -19.55 -0.04
CA ALA A 413 23.81 -19.64 -0.60
C ALA A 413 23.82 -18.95 -1.99
N ARG A 414 24.36 -19.62 -2.98
CA ARG A 414 24.49 -19.17 -4.36
C ARG A 414 23.14 -18.78 -4.93
N GLY A 415 22.80 -17.52 -4.81
CA GLY A 415 21.81 -16.91 -5.70
C GLY A 415 22.34 -17.11 -7.12
N VAL A 416 21.58 -17.86 -7.93
CA VAL A 416 21.94 -18.25 -9.30
C VAL A 416 22.40 -16.99 -10.06
N SER A 417 23.65 -16.96 -10.51
CA SER A 417 24.19 -15.87 -11.34
C SER A 417 23.40 -15.77 -12.64
N ASP A 418 23.42 -14.61 -13.31
CA ASP A 418 22.70 -14.45 -14.58
C ASP A 418 23.13 -15.47 -15.63
N ALA A 419 24.42 -15.80 -15.69
CA ALA A 419 24.94 -16.85 -16.56
C ALA A 419 24.41 -18.25 -16.19
N GLU A 420 24.28 -18.53 -14.91
CA GLU A 420 23.77 -19.78 -14.39
C GLU A 420 22.24 -19.87 -14.52
N LEU A 421 21.52 -18.75 -14.33
CA LEU A 421 20.10 -18.64 -14.59
C LEU A 421 19.77 -18.92 -16.05
N VAL A 422 20.56 -18.36 -16.98
CA VAL A 422 20.44 -18.65 -18.42
C VAL A 422 20.64 -20.14 -18.70
N ARG A 423 21.64 -20.78 -18.07
CA ARG A 423 21.91 -22.19 -18.22
C ARG A 423 20.76 -23.06 -17.69
N ILE A 424 20.30 -22.78 -16.48
CA ILE A 424 19.21 -23.54 -15.85
C ILE A 424 17.91 -23.34 -16.65
N ALA A 425 17.54 -22.11 -16.99
CA ALA A 425 16.31 -21.82 -17.73
C ALA A 425 16.27 -22.47 -19.13
N ARG A 426 17.43 -22.71 -19.77
CA ARG A 426 17.50 -23.41 -21.06
C ARG A 426 17.34 -24.92 -20.97
N THR A 427 17.63 -25.52 -19.82
CA THR A 427 17.60 -26.98 -19.61
C THR A 427 16.47 -27.44 -18.70
N PHE A 428 15.74 -26.49 -18.10
CA PHE A 428 14.66 -26.79 -17.18
C PHE A 428 13.36 -27.10 -17.95
N ASP A 429 12.79 -28.26 -17.67
CA ASP A 429 11.54 -28.75 -18.28
C ASP A 429 10.45 -28.81 -17.18
N GLY A 430 9.96 -27.66 -16.77
CA GLY A 430 8.96 -27.54 -15.69
C GLY A 430 8.30 -26.18 -15.67
N THR A 431 7.33 -25.97 -14.80
CA THR A 431 6.61 -24.69 -14.70
C THR A 431 7.51 -23.58 -14.18
N ARG A 432 7.23 -22.34 -14.54
CA ARG A 432 7.96 -21.16 -14.05
C ARG A 432 7.96 -21.07 -12.52
N LYS A 433 6.87 -21.49 -11.88
CA LYS A 433 6.77 -21.59 -10.43
C LYS A 433 7.80 -22.55 -9.85
N ALA A 434 7.93 -23.74 -10.43
CA ALA A 434 8.91 -24.74 -10.01
C ALA A 434 10.35 -24.25 -10.27
N LEU A 435 10.60 -23.54 -11.37
CA LEU A 435 11.90 -22.92 -11.62
C LEU A 435 12.21 -21.83 -10.59
N ALA A 436 11.22 -21.00 -10.21
CA ALA A 436 11.38 -19.97 -9.19
C ALA A 436 11.71 -20.57 -7.82
N GLU A 437 11.05 -21.65 -7.44
CA GLU A 437 11.34 -22.41 -6.22
C GLU A 437 12.75 -23.02 -6.26
N GLN A 438 13.14 -23.61 -7.38
CA GLN A 438 14.46 -24.24 -7.55
C GLN A 438 15.61 -23.21 -7.46
N VAL A 439 15.41 -21.99 -8.00
CA VAL A 439 16.45 -20.93 -7.97
C VAL A 439 16.30 -20.01 -6.75
N GLY A 440 15.36 -20.30 -5.84
CA GLY A 440 15.18 -19.61 -4.57
C GLY A 440 14.72 -18.15 -4.69
N MET A 441 13.92 -17.82 -5.71
CA MET A 441 13.41 -16.46 -5.91
C MET A 441 11.89 -16.46 -6.18
N SER A 442 11.22 -15.30 -6.06
CA SER A 442 9.81 -15.18 -6.41
C SER A 442 9.62 -15.28 -7.93
N GLU A 443 8.47 -15.78 -8.40
CA GLU A 443 8.13 -15.86 -9.83
C GLU A 443 8.23 -14.49 -10.52
N ARG A 444 7.82 -13.41 -9.85
CA ARG A 444 7.93 -12.02 -10.33
C ARG A 444 9.39 -11.61 -10.53
N THR A 445 10.27 -11.96 -9.58
CA THR A 445 11.71 -11.67 -9.69
C THR A 445 12.34 -12.46 -10.81
N LEU A 446 11.99 -13.75 -10.92
CA LEU A 446 12.45 -14.63 -11.98
C LEU A 446 12.02 -14.10 -13.36
N TYR A 447 10.75 -13.76 -13.53
CA TYR A 447 10.22 -13.19 -14.77
C TYR A 447 10.96 -11.93 -15.21
N ARG A 448 11.15 -10.97 -14.28
CA ARG A 448 11.85 -9.72 -14.55
C ARG A 448 13.32 -9.97 -14.97
N ARG A 449 14.01 -10.89 -14.27
CA ARG A 449 15.41 -11.26 -14.62
C ARG A 449 15.49 -11.97 -15.96
N MET A 450 14.62 -12.93 -16.23
CA MET A 450 14.57 -13.62 -17.52
C MET A 450 14.29 -12.67 -18.68
N LYS A 451 13.36 -11.71 -18.49
CA LYS A 451 13.07 -10.65 -19.48
C LYS A 451 14.30 -9.77 -19.73
N ALA A 452 15.01 -9.35 -18.69
CA ALA A 452 16.24 -8.56 -18.79
C ALA A 452 17.37 -9.30 -19.51
N LEU A 453 17.41 -10.64 -19.40
CA LEU A 453 18.39 -11.50 -20.05
C LEU A 453 17.99 -11.95 -21.47
N GLY A 454 16.86 -11.46 -21.99
CA GLY A 454 16.36 -11.84 -23.31
C GLY A 454 15.94 -13.31 -23.43
N LEU A 455 15.69 -13.97 -22.31
CA LEU A 455 15.16 -15.33 -22.28
C LEU A 455 13.65 -15.25 -22.52
N GLY A 456 13.25 -15.42 -23.79
CA GLY A 456 11.85 -15.43 -24.19
C GLY A 456 11.06 -16.49 -23.43
N THR A 457 9.80 -16.16 -23.11
CA THR A 457 8.81 -17.05 -22.54
C THR A 457 8.45 -18.14 -23.56
N ARG A 458 9.28 -19.15 -23.73
CA ARG A 458 8.79 -20.42 -24.27
C ARG A 458 7.91 -21.01 -23.18
N GLU A 459 6.70 -21.44 -23.59
CA GLU A 459 5.83 -22.27 -22.80
C GLU A 459 6.63 -23.41 -22.18
N VAL A 460 6.72 -23.40 -20.87
CA VAL A 460 7.15 -24.51 -20.04
C VAL A 460 5.98 -24.79 -19.09
#